data_ee74bc5956ea85564dcf51c694dcd6bd
#
_entry.id   ee74bc5956ea85564dcf51c694dcd6bd
#
_cell.length_a   1.000
_cell.length_b   1.000
_cell.length_c   1.000
_cell.angle_alpha   90.00
_cell.angle_beta   90.00
_cell.angle_gamma   90.00
#
_symmetry.space_group_name_H-M   'P 1'
#
loop_
_entity.id
_entity.type
_entity.pdbx_description
1 polymer ?
#
loop_
_entity_poly.entity_id
_entity_poly.type
_entity_poly.pdbx_seq_one_letter_code
_entity_poly.pdbx_strand_id
1 'polypeptide(L)'
;PITIDTSPPEEQMVSPSGYQKLSFGQVITPALLAELGLTEQKSDNEQCYYVSEPKQYYMDQSYGKRASVLYQVIDGKVALITIRDSKTSFYTGVHVGDAVTAVMSAHDDSLTYEVDKYAVDGDLYKLMAKVNFNVTGDEKARKKKKKEDIKLNNANDTLPIQVEYHIKGGQKLSNNTISETEWTAENKRALQGDVESIDIGIPEAIYLVEGCS
;
A
#
# COMPACT_ATOMS: atom_id res chain seq x y z
N PRO A 1 22.58 5.28 -30.28
CA PRO A 1 21.20 5.23 -29.82
C PRO A 1 21.19 5.49 -28.34
N ILE A 2 20.50 6.56 -27.91
CA ILE A 2 20.30 6.88 -26.52
C ILE A 2 19.23 5.91 -26.02
N THR A 3 19.61 4.98 -25.18
CA THR A 3 18.66 4.13 -24.47
C THR A 3 18.00 4.99 -23.39
N ILE A 4 16.74 5.36 -23.58
CA ILE A 4 15.99 6.02 -22.53
C ILE A 4 15.65 4.93 -21.52
N ASP A 5 16.22 5.03 -20.34
CA ASP A 5 15.83 4.19 -19.21
C ASP A 5 14.40 4.60 -18.80
N THR A 6 13.44 3.75 -19.09
CA THR A 6 12.03 3.94 -18.77
C THR A 6 11.65 3.34 -17.42
N SER A 7 12.64 2.84 -16.67
CA SER A 7 12.40 2.38 -15.30
C SER A 7 11.92 3.56 -14.46
N PRO A 8 10.83 3.39 -13.68
CA PRO A 8 10.44 4.43 -12.73
C PRO A 8 11.62 4.70 -11.79
N PRO A 9 11.91 5.97 -11.49
CA PRO A 9 12.94 6.28 -10.52
C PRO A 9 12.66 5.53 -9.20
N GLU A 10 13.68 5.00 -8.54
CA GLU A 10 13.54 4.32 -7.23
C GLU A 10 12.78 5.18 -6.20
N GLU A 11 12.80 6.50 -6.38
CA GLU A 11 12.09 7.48 -5.57
C GLU A 11 10.57 7.36 -5.62
N GLN A 12 10.02 6.70 -6.64
CA GLN A 12 8.57 6.47 -6.81
C GLN A 12 8.15 5.04 -6.45
N MET A 13 8.92 4.37 -5.64
CA MET A 13 8.63 3.01 -5.19
C MET A 13 8.48 2.94 -3.68
N VAL A 14 7.30 2.53 -3.22
CA VAL A 14 7.08 2.21 -1.81
C VAL A 14 7.63 0.81 -1.54
N SER A 15 8.41 0.69 -0.49
CA SER A 15 8.95 -0.57 -0.01
C SER A 15 8.36 -0.92 1.36
N PRO A 16 8.55 -2.15 1.85
CA PRO A 16 8.17 -2.48 3.22
C PRO A 16 8.93 -1.72 4.32
N SER A 17 9.98 -1.00 3.98
CA SER A 17 10.64 -0.09 4.93
C SER A 17 10.03 1.31 4.97
N GLY A 18 9.35 1.72 3.92
CA GLY A 18 8.76 3.05 3.81
C GLY A 18 8.76 3.61 2.41
N TYR A 19 8.70 4.93 2.31
CA TYR A 19 8.69 5.65 1.06
C TYR A 19 9.51 6.93 1.16
N GLN A 20 10.46 7.10 0.23
CA GLN A 20 11.36 8.27 0.19
C GLN A 20 12.06 8.49 1.55
N LYS A 21 11.82 9.63 2.20
CA LYS A 21 12.49 10.05 3.44
C LYS A 21 11.83 9.54 4.71
N LEU A 22 10.65 8.90 4.62
CA LEU A 22 9.89 8.42 5.77
C LEU A 22 9.87 6.89 5.82
N SER A 23 10.23 6.36 6.97
CA SER A 23 10.18 4.92 7.27
C SER A 23 8.98 4.59 8.16
N PHE A 24 8.46 3.36 8.06
CA PHE A 24 7.47 2.88 9.01
C PHE A 24 8.03 2.93 10.44
N GLY A 25 7.19 3.36 11.37
CA GLY A 25 7.58 3.54 12.77
C GLY A 25 8.36 4.82 13.08
N GLN A 26 8.70 5.60 12.08
CA GLN A 26 9.40 6.87 12.28
C GLN A 26 8.52 7.87 13.02
N VAL A 27 9.09 8.52 14.03
CA VAL A 27 8.43 9.57 14.79
C VAL A 27 8.30 10.82 13.93
N ILE A 28 7.08 11.34 13.84
CA ILE A 28 6.76 12.56 13.10
C ILE A 28 6.64 13.74 14.06
N THR A 29 7.35 14.80 13.76
CA THR A 29 7.28 16.09 14.47
C THR A 29 6.99 17.21 13.49
N PRO A 30 6.42 18.35 13.93
CA PRO A 30 6.25 19.52 13.06
C PRO A 30 7.55 19.99 12.42
N ALA A 31 8.66 19.92 13.14
CA ALA A 31 9.97 20.29 12.63
C ALA A 31 10.42 19.38 11.49
N LEU A 32 10.21 18.06 11.61
CA LEU A 32 10.53 17.09 10.57
C LEU A 32 9.69 17.32 9.31
N LEU A 33 8.40 17.56 9.47
CA LEU A 33 7.50 17.85 8.33
C LEU A 33 7.93 19.12 7.58
N ALA A 34 8.29 20.17 8.30
CA ALA A 34 8.79 21.41 7.70
C ALA A 34 10.11 21.17 6.96
N GLU A 35 11.05 20.45 7.55
CA GLU A 35 12.34 20.10 6.95
C GLU A 35 12.16 19.30 5.65
N LEU A 36 11.23 18.36 5.63
CA LEU A 36 10.96 17.50 4.48
C LEU A 36 10.00 18.13 3.45
N GLY A 37 9.41 19.28 3.76
CA GLY A 37 8.42 19.92 2.89
C GLY A 37 7.09 19.18 2.80
N LEU A 38 6.75 18.41 3.82
CA LEU A 38 5.52 17.64 3.89
C LEU A 38 4.39 18.43 4.55
N THR A 39 3.17 18.15 4.14
CA THR A 39 1.96 18.83 4.63
C THR A 39 1.08 17.86 5.40
N GLU A 40 0.66 18.30 6.59
CA GLU A 40 -0.31 17.58 7.40
C GLU A 40 -1.73 17.92 6.92
N GLN A 41 -2.55 16.89 6.75
CA GLN A 41 -3.99 17.04 6.63
C GLN A 41 -4.59 16.99 8.03
N LYS A 42 -5.15 18.11 8.46
CA LYS A 42 -5.79 18.22 9.77
C LYS A 42 -6.97 17.25 9.86
N SER A 43 -6.99 16.46 10.91
CA SER A 43 -8.14 15.69 11.34
C SER A 43 -8.57 16.15 12.73
N ASP A 44 -9.79 15.85 13.12
CA ASP A 44 -10.28 16.16 14.48
C ASP A 44 -9.61 15.26 15.54
N ASN A 45 -8.89 14.24 15.10
CA ASN A 45 -8.16 13.31 15.95
C ASN A 45 -6.65 13.59 15.85
N GLU A 46 -6.05 14.19 16.87
CA GLU A 46 -4.62 14.46 16.92
C GLU A 46 -3.75 13.21 16.92
N GLN A 47 -4.30 12.05 17.30
CA GLN A 47 -3.58 10.78 17.35
C GLN A 47 -3.59 10.03 16.03
N CYS A 48 -4.42 10.43 15.06
CA CYS A 48 -4.51 9.82 13.75
C CYS A 48 -4.72 10.91 12.69
N TYR A 49 -3.76 11.08 11.80
CA TYR A 49 -3.83 12.08 10.74
C TYR A 49 -3.03 11.64 9.51
N TYR A 50 -3.18 12.37 8.41
CA TYR A 50 -2.47 12.09 7.17
C TYR A 50 -1.43 13.15 6.87
N VAL A 51 -0.36 12.72 6.21
CA VAL A 51 0.72 13.57 5.72
C VAL A 51 0.95 13.28 4.24
N SER A 52 1.25 14.29 3.46
CA SER A 52 1.52 14.15 2.03
C SER A 52 2.59 15.12 1.53
N GLU A 53 3.19 14.78 0.38
CA GLU A 53 4.03 15.67 -0.40
C GLU A 53 3.17 16.48 -1.37
N PRO A 54 3.05 17.82 -1.21
CA PRO A 54 2.14 18.62 -2.03
C PRO A 54 2.47 18.62 -3.51
N LYS A 55 3.71 18.33 -3.89
CA LYS A 55 4.16 18.28 -5.28
C LYS A 55 3.84 16.96 -5.98
N GLN A 56 3.46 15.93 -5.22
CA GLN A 56 3.08 14.62 -5.75
C GLN A 56 1.56 14.46 -5.65
N TYR A 57 0.89 14.74 -6.74
CA TYR A 57 -0.56 14.70 -6.84
C TYR A 57 -1.04 14.18 -8.19
N TYR A 58 -2.29 13.81 -8.25
CA TYR A 58 -3.01 13.47 -9.46
C TYR A 58 -4.37 14.16 -9.48
N MET A 59 -4.98 14.24 -10.65
CA MET A 59 -6.32 14.80 -10.82
C MET A 59 -7.34 13.67 -10.85
N ASP A 60 -8.20 13.63 -9.85
CA ASP A 60 -9.33 12.71 -9.77
C ASP A 60 -10.57 13.38 -10.38
N GLN A 61 -11.34 12.61 -11.17
CA GLN A 61 -12.54 13.14 -11.85
C GLN A 61 -13.63 13.56 -10.87
N SER A 62 -13.73 12.88 -9.73
CA SER A 62 -14.77 13.12 -8.73
C SER A 62 -14.34 14.10 -7.64
N TYR A 63 -13.06 14.10 -7.27
CA TYR A 63 -12.54 14.82 -6.10
C TYR A 63 -11.53 15.90 -6.43
N GLY A 64 -11.15 16.09 -7.71
CA GLY A 64 -10.15 17.06 -8.10
C GLY A 64 -8.72 16.65 -7.73
N LYS A 65 -7.92 17.57 -7.23
CA LYS A 65 -6.53 17.34 -6.85
C LYS A 65 -6.44 16.46 -5.59
N ARG A 66 -5.75 15.33 -5.72
CA ARG A 66 -5.51 14.40 -4.62
C ARG A 66 -4.04 14.03 -4.52
N ALA A 67 -3.54 13.86 -3.30
CA ALA A 67 -2.18 13.40 -3.08
C ALA A 67 -1.98 11.99 -3.67
N SER A 68 -0.87 11.79 -4.39
CA SER A 68 -0.51 10.50 -4.99
C SER A 68 -0.21 9.45 -3.95
N VAL A 69 0.50 9.84 -2.89
CA VAL A 69 0.87 8.99 -1.76
C VAL A 69 0.48 9.68 -0.46
N LEU A 70 -0.20 8.96 0.40
CA LEU A 70 -0.55 9.40 1.75
C LEU A 70 0.23 8.59 2.79
N TYR A 71 0.74 9.28 3.78
CA TYR A 71 1.25 8.67 5.01
C TYR A 71 0.19 8.81 6.10
N GLN A 72 -0.22 7.72 6.71
CA GLN A 72 -1.06 7.75 7.91
C GLN A 72 -0.17 7.71 9.14
N VAL A 73 -0.34 8.68 10.00
CA VAL A 73 0.39 8.79 11.27
C VAL A 73 -0.56 8.42 12.40
N ILE A 74 -0.16 7.44 13.19
CA ILE A 74 -0.89 6.98 14.38
C ILE A 74 0.03 7.10 15.58
N ASP A 75 -0.43 7.76 16.63
CA ASP A 75 0.35 7.99 17.85
C ASP A 75 1.74 8.61 17.57
N GLY A 76 1.79 9.53 16.63
CA GLY A 76 2.99 10.25 16.25
C GLY A 76 3.99 9.47 15.40
N LYS A 77 3.63 8.30 14.89
CA LYS A 77 4.50 7.45 14.07
C LYS A 77 3.86 7.08 12.74
N VAL A 78 4.69 6.95 11.70
CA VAL A 78 4.23 6.47 10.40
C VAL A 78 3.76 5.02 10.52
N ALA A 79 2.47 4.78 10.27
CA ALA A 79 1.83 3.47 10.43
C ALA A 79 1.39 2.84 9.11
N LEU A 80 1.02 3.66 8.11
CA LEU A 80 0.50 3.18 6.83
C LEU A 80 0.88 4.16 5.72
N ILE A 81 1.15 3.61 4.55
CA ILE A 81 1.36 4.38 3.32
C ILE A 81 0.35 3.90 2.29
N THR A 82 -0.40 4.83 1.69
CA THR A 82 -1.38 4.55 0.65
C THR A 82 -0.89 5.08 -0.68
N ILE A 83 -0.83 4.21 -1.69
CA ILE A 83 -0.56 4.57 -3.09
C ILE A 83 -1.89 4.73 -3.80
N ARG A 84 -2.12 5.89 -4.44
CA ARG A 84 -3.38 6.20 -5.12
C ARG A 84 -3.24 6.49 -6.60
N ASP A 85 -2.05 6.76 -7.10
CA ASP A 85 -1.80 7.02 -8.52
C ASP A 85 -1.08 5.86 -9.22
N SER A 86 -1.06 5.89 -10.54
CA SER A 86 -0.45 4.86 -11.38
C SER A 86 1.06 5.04 -11.58
N LYS A 87 1.65 6.12 -11.09
CA LYS A 87 3.08 6.44 -11.27
C LYS A 87 3.95 5.84 -10.17
N THR A 88 3.36 5.61 -9.00
CA THR A 88 4.07 5.07 -7.84
C THR A 88 3.78 3.59 -7.72
N SER A 89 4.83 2.77 -7.70
CA SER A 89 4.69 1.33 -7.54
C SER A 89 4.90 0.89 -6.10
N PHE A 90 4.37 -0.29 -5.77
CA PHE A 90 4.91 -1.05 -4.67
C PHE A 90 6.18 -1.80 -5.14
N TYR A 91 7.08 -2.14 -4.24
CA TYR A 91 8.38 -2.75 -4.58
C TYR A 91 8.27 -4.06 -5.40
N THR A 92 7.11 -4.71 -5.38
CA THR A 92 6.80 -5.87 -6.21
C THR A 92 6.57 -5.53 -7.69
N GLY A 93 6.54 -4.24 -8.04
CA GLY A 93 6.24 -3.75 -9.37
C GLY A 93 4.76 -3.51 -9.64
N VAL A 94 3.87 -3.81 -8.70
CA VAL A 94 2.43 -3.58 -8.86
C VAL A 94 2.11 -2.08 -8.75
N HIS A 95 1.30 -1.59 -9.68
CA HIS A 95 0.82 -0.21 -9.75
C HIS A 95 -0.70 -0.15 -9.65
N VAL A 96 -1.23 0.98 -9.27
CA VAL A 96 -2.64 1.30 -9.47
C VAL A 96 -2.96 1.25 -10.97
N GLY A 97 -4.06 0.62 -11.33
CA GLY A 97 -4.45 0.35 -12.71
C GLY A 97 -4.01 -1.00 -13.25
N ASP A 98 -3.09 -1.68 -12.59
CA ASP A 98 -2.71 -3.05 -12.99
C ASP A 98 -3.88 -4.00 -12.77
N ALA A 99 -3.97 -5.02 -13.66
CA ALA A 99 -4.96 -6.08 -13.49
C ALA A 99 -4.67 -6.90 -12.22
N VAL A 100 -5.70 -7.47 -11.63
CA VAL A 100 -5.60 -8.32 -10.43
C VAL A 100 -4.61 -9.48 -10.62
N THR A 101 -4.44 -9.98 -11.84
CA THR A 101 -3.47 -11.02 -12.16
C THR A 101 -2.03 -10.62 -11.87
N ALA A 102 -1.68 -9.33 -11.97
CA ALA A 102 -0.37 -8.82 -11.59
C ALA A 102 -0.13 -8.97 -10.07
N VAL A 103 -1.14 -8.74 -9.26
CA VAL A 103 -1.09 -8.95 -7.81
C VAL A 103 -0.88 -10.44 -7.49
N MET A 104 -1.64 -11.30 -8.14
CA MET A 104 -1.53 -12.75 -7.95
C MET A 104 -0.13 -13.26 -8.32
N SER A 105 0.42 -12.80 -9.43
CA SER A 105 1.78 -13.16 -9.87
C SER A 105 2.86 -12.66 -8.93
N ALA A 106 2.67 -11.48 -8.34
CA ALA A 106 3.64 -10.87 -7.43
C ALA A 106 3.75 -11.59 -6.07
N HIS A 107 2.68 -12.21 -5.61
CA HIS A 107 2.58 -12.80 -4.27
C HIS A 107 2.32 -14.31 -4.26
N ASP A 108 2.08 -14.92 -5.42
CA ASP A 108 1.78 -16.35 -5.55
C ASP A 108 0.69 -16.82 -4.54
N ASP A 109 0.95 -17.90 -3.81
CA ASP A 109 0.00 -18.48 -2.86
C ASP A 109 -0.05 -17.77 -1.51
N SER A 110 0.69 -16.68 -1.32
CA SER A 110 0.72 -15.95 -0.04
C SER A 110 -0.42 -14.96 0.15
N LEU A 111 -1.28 -14.78 -0.84
CA LEU A 111 -2.42 -13.87 -0.76
C LEU A 111 -3.58 -14.45 0.03
N THR A 112 -4.20 -13.59 0.82
CA THR A 112 -5.55 -13.79 1.34
C THR A 112 -6.54 -12.92 0.57
N TYR A 113 -7.74 -13.41 0.42
CA TYR A 113 -8.79 -12.79 -0.40
C TYR A 113 -9.99 -12.46 0.48
N GLU A 114 -10.54 -11.28 0.28
CA GLU A 114 -11.70 -10.80 1.03
C GLU A 114 -12.60 -9.98 0.12
N VAL A 115 -13.91 -10.06 0.32
CA VAL A 115 -14.86 -9.13 -0.28
C VAL A 115 -14.86 -7.87 0.58
N ASP A 116 -14.76 -6.69 -0.07
CA ASP A 116 -14.83 -5.43 0.65
C ASP A 116 -16.22 -5.24 1.27
N LYS A 117 -16.27 -4.81 2.53
CA LYS A 117 -17.54 -4.59 3.22
C LYS A 117 -18.42 -3.52 2.56
N TYR A 118 -17.84 -2.65 1.77
CA TYR A 118 -18.56 -1.61 1.03
C TYR A 118 -18.94 -2.04 -0.38
N ALA A 119 -18.71 -3.29 -0.74
CA ALA A 119 -19.10 -3.83 -2.04
C ALA A 119 -20.61 -3.99 -2.14
N VAL A 120 -21.30 -2.95 -2.56
CA VAL A 120 -22.77 -2.94 -2.72
C VAL A 120 -23.21 -3.97 -3.76
N ASP A 121 -22.45 -4.07 -4.85
CA ASP A 121 -22.73 -4.97 -5.98
C ASP A 121 -21.74 -6.12 -6.12
N GLY A 122 -20.88 -6.31 -5.12
CA GLY A 122 -19.91 -7.39 -5.13
C GLY A 122 -18.77 -7.22 -6.13
N ASP A 123 -18.39 -6.00 -6.41
CA ASP A 123 -17.31 -5.65 -7.35
C ASP A 123 -16.06 -5.08 -6.71
N LEU A 124 -15.99 -5.08 -5.37
CA LEU A 124 -14.86 -4.62 -4.60
C LEU A 124 -14.26 -5.76 -3.78
N TYR A 125 -12.95 -5.93 -3.91
CA TYR A 125 -12.21 -7.00 -3.26
C TYR A 125 -10.93 -6.46 -2.62
N LYS A 126 -10.46 -7.17 -1.60
CA LYS A 126 -9.17 -6.92 -0.95
C LYS A 126 -8.29 -8.16 -1.07
N LEU A 127 -7.09 -7.99 -1.57
CA LEU A 127 -6.05 -9.01 -1.61
C LEU A 127 -4.93 -8.59 -0.69
N MET A 128 -4.61 -9.41 0.30
CA MET A 128 -3.64 -9.08 1.34
C MET A 128 -2.48 -10.07 1.36
N ALA A 129 -1.29 -9.56 1.63
CA ALA A 129 -0.10 -10.37 1.88
C ALA A 129 0.71 -9.80 3.04
N LYS A 130 1.35 -10.67 3.80
CA LYS A 130 2.38 -10.30 4.77
C LYS A 130 3.69 -10.11 4.04
N VAL A 131 4.32 -8.97 4.23
CA VAL A 131 5.62 -8.65 3.64
C VAL A 131 6.61 -8.37 4.76
N ASN A 132 6.95 -9.41 5.51
CA ASN A 132 7.90 -9.33 6.60
C ASN A 132 9.31 -9.19 6.01
N PHE A 133 9.90 -8.01 6.18
CA PHE A 133 11.25 -7.75 5.73
C PHE A 133 12.21 -7.65 6.90
N ASN A 134 13.29 -8.40 6.82
CA ASN A 134 14.48 -8.15 7.62
C ASN A 134 15.38 -7.16 6.87
N VAL A 135 15.24 -5.87 7.11
CA VAL A 135 16.20 -4.90 6.61
C VAL A 135 17.37 -4.82 7.58
N THR A 136 18.38 -5.64 7.39
CA THR A 136 19.70 -5.32 7.89
C THR A 136 20.32 -4.32 6.93
N GLY A 137 20.83 -3.18 7.41
CA GLY A 137 21.23 -1.98 6.69
C GLY A 137 22.16 -2.08 5.47
N ASP A 138 22.23 -3.24 4.82
CA ASP A 138 23.00 -3.46 3.59
C ASP A 138 22.05 -3.62 2.40
N GLU A 139 22.01 -2.60 1.52
CA GLU A 139 21.21 -2.63 0.29
C GLU A 139 21.58 -3.80 -0.64
N LYS A 140 22.83 -4.28 -0.62
CA LYS A 140 23.23 -5.44 -1.41
C LYS A 140 22.63 -6.72 -0.87
N ALA A 141 22.46 -6.83 0.45
CA ALA A 141 21.75 -7.95 1.07
C ALA A 141 20.25 -7.91 0.76
N ARG A 142 19.66 -6.72 0.59
CA ARG A 142 18.25 -6.56 0.19
C ARG A 142 17.97 -7.18 -1.17
N LYS A 143 18.89 -7.05 -2.13
CA LYS A 143 18.71 -7.59 -3.49
C LYS A 143 18.89 -9.10 -3.57
N LYS A 144 19.52 -9.72 -2.58
CA LYS A 144 19.82 -11.17 -2.58
C LYS A 144 18.88 -12.01 -1.73
N LYS A 145 18.16 -11.42 -0.80
CA LYS A 145 17.23 -12.17 0.07
C LYS A 145 15.86 -12.27 -0.57
N LYS A 146 15.26 -13.44 -0.43
CA LYS A 146 13.85 -13.65 -0.74
C LYS A 146 13.01 -12.64 0.04
N LYS A 147 11.92 -12.20 -0.55
CA LYS A 147 10.98 -11.18 -0.05
C LYS A 147 10.58 -11.34 1.43
N GLU A 148 10.72 -12.53 2.00
CA GLU A 148 10.25 -12.90 3.34
C GLU A 148 11.25 -12.58 4.47
N ASP A 149 12.49 -12.20 4.13
CA ASP A 149 13.59 -12.11 5.10
C ASP A 149 14.11 -10.68 5.34
N ILE A 150 13.40 -9.63 4.92
CA ILE A 150 13.87 -8.26 5.07
C ILE A 150 13.35 -7.68 6.39
N LYS A 151 14.23 -7.47 7.36
CA LYS A 151 13.92 -6.75 8.61
C LYS A 151 13.98 -5.25 8.39
N LEU A 152 13.01 -4.54 8.93
CA LEU A 152 13.03 -3.10 9.00
C LEU A 152 14.15 -2.63 9.94
N ASN A 153 15.03 -1.82 9.37
CA ASN A 153 16.13 -1.24 10.14
C ASN A 153 15.68 0.09 10.77
N ASN A 154 14.81 -0.02 11.77
CA ASN A 154 14.40 1.09 12.61
C ASN A 154 14.53 0.67 14.09
N ALA A 155 14.26 1.57 15.01
CA ALA A 155 14.36 1.31 16.44
C ALA A 155 13.53 0.10 16.95
N ASN A 156 12.65 -0.43 16.10
CA ASN A 156 11.87 -1.65 16.30
C ASN A 156 12.14 -2.60 15.14
N ASP A 157 13.22 -3.39 15.22
CA ASP A 157 13.66 -4.34 14.17
C ASP A 157 12.62 -5.39 13.74
N THR A 158 11.42 -5.37 14.26
CA THR A 158 10.37 -6.38 14.07
C THR A 158 9.01 -5.79 13.76
N LEU A 159 8.93 -4.68 13.02
CA LEU A 159 7.63 -4.18 12.60
C LEU A 159 7.04 -5.11 11.54
N PRO A 160 5.95 -5.85 11.83
CA PRO A 160 5.26 -6.62 10.81
C PRO A 160 4.61 -5.65 9.82
N ILE A 161 4.84 -5.88 8.52
CA ILE A 161 4.25 -5.08 7.46
C ILE A 161 3.34 -5.97 6.63
N GLN A 162 2.17 -5.43 6.29
CA GLN A 162 1.22 -6.03 5.36
C GLN A 162 0.99 -5.11 4.18
N VAL A 163 0.66 -5.68 3.04
CA VAL A 163 0.14 -4.97 1.89
C VAL A 163 -1.30 -5.40 1.65
N GLU A 164 -2.15 -4.42 1.36
CA GLU A 164 -3.54 -4.64 0.98
C GLU A 164 -3.81 -3.95 -0.35
N TYR A 165 -4.17 -4.74 -1.35
CA TYR A 165 -4.57 -4.24 -2.67
C TYR A 165 -6.08 -4.16 -2.73
N HIS A 166 -6.59 -2.98 -3.03
CA HIS A 166 -8.01 -2.76 -3.27
C HIS A 166 -8.29 -2.98 -4.75
N ILE A 167 -9.11 -3.97 -5.06
CA ILE A 167 -9.46 -4.36 -6.43
C ILE A 167 -10.88 -3.91 -6.72
N LYS A 168 -11.07 -3.28 -7.88
CA LYS A 168 -12.37 -2.78 -8.34
C LYS A 168 -12.68 -3.25 -9.74
N GLY A 169 -13.95 -3.51 -9.99
CA GLY A 169 -14.46 -3.87 -11.30
C GLY A 169 -14.39 -5.36 -11.58
N GLY A 170 -14.59 -5.71 -12.86
CA GLY A 170 -14.57 -7.09 -13.28
C GLY A 170 -15.86 -7.85 -12.99
N GLN A 171 -15.73 -9.16 -12.87
CA GLN A 171 -16.87 -10.03 -12.65
C GLN A 171 -17.31 -10.00 -11.18
N LYS A 172 -18.60 -9.89 -10.97
CA LYS A 172 -19.20 -10.01 -9.63
C LYS A 172 -19.11 -11.45 -9.16
N LEU A 173 -18.31 -11.71 -8.15
CA LEU A 173 -18.17 -13.00 -7.51
C LEU A 173 -18.87 -13.07 -6.16
N SER A 174 -19.26 -11.93 -5.59
CA SER A 174 -20.02 -11.84 -4.38
C SER A 174 -21.49 -11.60 -4.71
N ASN A 175 -22.32 -11.62 -3.89
CA ASN A 175 -23.77 -11.50 -3.79
C ASN A 175 -24.30 -12.65 -2.98
N ASN A 176 -23.85 -12.73 -1.78
CA ASN A 176 -24.20 -13.84 -0.92
C ASN A 176 -23.66 -15.21 -1.40
N THR A 177 -22.86 -15.23 -2.48
CA THR A 177 -22.30 -16.46 -3.04
C THR A 177 -20.87 -16.74 -2.59
N ILE A 178 -20.12 -15.71 -2.18
CA ILE A 178 -18.77 -15.87 -1.64
C ILE A 178 -18.69 -15.23 -0.27
N SER A 179 -18.57 -16.04 0.77
CA SER A 179 -18.10 -15.64 2.09
C SER A 179 -16.58 -15.78 2.15
N GLU A 180 -15.96 -15.23 3.19
CA GLU A 180 -14.50 -15.36 3.42
C GLU A 180 -14.01 -16.81 3.39
N THR A 181 -14.89 -17.77 3.73
CA THR A 181 -14.57 -19.20 3.76
C THR A 181 -14.68 -19.89 2.40
N GLU A 182 -15.23 -19.23 1.37
CA GLU A 182 -15.56 -19.82 0.09
C GLU A 182 -14.60 -19.43 -1.05
N TRP A 183 -13.42 -18.93 -0.75
CA TRP A 183 -12.42 -18.61 -1.75
C TRP A 183 -11.74 -19.87 -2.30
N THR A 184 -12.45 -20.57 -3.16
CA THR A 184 -11.94 -21.76 -3.88
C THR A 184 -10.90 -21.36 -4.94
N ALA A 185 -10.12 -22.34 -5.41
CA ALA A 185 -9.19 -22.11 -6.53
C ALA A 185 -9.91 -21.59 -7.78
N GLU A 186 -11.15 -22.06 -8.04
CA GLU A 186 -11.97 -21.62 -9.15
C GLU A 186 -12.39 -20.15 -9.00
N ASN A 187 -12.88 -19.75 -7.82
CA ASN A 187 -13.27 -18.37 -7.55
C ASN A 187 -12.07 -17.43 -7.65
N LYS A 188 -10.90 -17.83 -7.17
CA LYS A 188 -9.68 -17.03 -7.31
C LYS A 188 -9.28 -16.84 -8.77
N ARG A 189 -9.36 -17.89 -9.59
CA ARG A 189 -9.07 -17.79 -11.04
C ARG A 189 -10.08 -16.94 -11.80
N ALA A 190 -11.32 -16.92 -11.34
CA ALA A 190 -12.40 -16.15 -11.96
C ALA A 190 -12.37 -14.66 -11.59
N LEU A 191 -11.61 -14.30 -10.55
CA LEU A 191 -11.52 -12.91 -10.09
C LEU A 191 -10.92 -12.03 -11.19
N GLN A 192 -11.63 -10.95 -11.50
CA GLN A 192 -11.23 -9.93 -12.45
C GLN A 192 -11.25 -8.56 -11.77
N GLY A 193 -10.73 -7.55 -12.43
CA GLY A 193 -10.69 -6.19 -11.94
C GLY A 193 -9.27 -5.63 -11.90
N ASP A 194 -9.18 -4.38 -11.50
CA ASP A 194 -7.95 -3.62 -11.49
C ASP A 194 -7.64 -3.08 -10.09
N VAL A 195 -6.36 -2.87 -9.84
CA VAL A 195 -5.89 -2.25 -8.59
C VAL A 195 -6.36 -0.79 -8.55
N GLU A 196 -7.17 -0.45 -7.57
CA GLU A 196 -7.67 0.91 -7.34
C GLU A 196 -6.76 1.71 -6.41
N SER A 197 -6.24 1.06 -5.37
CA SER A 197 -5.29 1.63 -4.43
C SER A 197 -4.49 0.53 -3.73
N ILE A 198 -3.38 0.92 -3.11
CA ILE A 198 -2.51 -0.01 -2.39
C ILE A 198 -2.19 0.58 -1.03
N ASP A 199 -2.49 -0.16 0.03
CA ASP A 199 -2.15 0.17 1.40
C ASP A 199 -1.00 -0.71 1.90
N ILE A 200 0.05 -0.10 2.42
CA ILE A 200 1.19 -0.79 3.01
C ILE A 200 1.38 -0.28 4.44
N GLY A 201 1.38 -1.14 5.42
CA GLY A 201 1.51 -0.70 6.80
C GLY A 201 1.50 -1.81 7.84
N ILE A 202 1.51 -1.37 9.09
CA ILE A 202 1.37 -2.28 10.22
C ILE A 202 -0.06 -2.84 10.28
N PRO A 203 -0.27 -4.04 10.85
CA PRO A 203 -1.59 -4.66 10.89
C PRO A 203 -2.68 -3.79 11.50
N GLU A 204 -2.39 -3.08 12.59
CA GLU A 204 -3.35 -2.21 13.25
C GLU A 204 -3.88 -1.12 12.33
N ALA A 205 -3.02 -0.56 11.47
CA ALA A 205 -3.41 0.46 10.50
C ALA A 205 -4.19 -0.13 9.32
N ILE A 206 -3.77 -1.29 8.83
CA ILE A 206 -4.47 -2.02 7.75
C ILE A 206 -5.90 -2.37 8.16
N TYR A 207 -6.12 -2.75 9.41
CA TYR A 207 -7.45 -3.12 9.91
C TYR A 207 -8.33 -1.93 10.32
N LEU A 208 -7.82 -0.71 10.30
CA LEU A 208 -8.62 0.51 10.46
C LEU A 208 -9.39 0.80 9.16
N VAL A 209 -10.55 0.20 9.03
CA VAL A 209 -11.33 0.23 7.78
C VAL A 209 -11.74 1.65 7.38
N GLU A 210 -11.97 2.53 8.34
CA GLU A 210 -12.39 3.91 8.11
C GLU A 210 -11.26 4.94 8.26
N GLY A 211 -10.03 4.46 8.38
CA GLY A 211 -8.87 5.32 8.53
C GLY A 211 -8.91 6.18 9.80
N CYS A 212 -8.48 7.44 9.69
CA CYS A 212 -8.49 8.42 10.78
C CYS A 212 -9.85 9.13 10.92
N SER A 213 -10.92 8.37 11.04
CA SER A 213 -12.26 8.95 11.24
C SER A 213 -12.50 9.43 12.67
#